data_348cd4e1b7370209d6de65f9e00d1609
#
_entry.id   348cd4e1b7370209d6de65f9e00d1609
#
_cell.length_a   1.000
_cell.length_b   1.000
_cell.length_c   1.000
_cell.angle_alpha   90.00
_cell.angle_beta   90.00
_cell.angle_gamma   90.00
#
_symmetry.space_group_name_H-M   'P 1'
#
loop_
_entity.id
_entity.type
_entity.pdbx_description
1 polymer ?
#
loop_
_entity_poly.entity_id
_entity_poly.type
_entity_poly.pdbx_seq_one_letter_code
_entity_poly.pdbx_strand_id
1 'polypeptide(L)'
;MSLSFFPNSGIYNEIISVGAMKLIRDKSLRTTISLIYEHNTKRSQAVNRSLDDLNEEFNRYFYPYIQFRTKNKDSKTIYSDTELTYFKVNSDYYTASSALGFYTSAKNFVSNYRSLLEVFKSEYLKALDLINIELK
;
A
#
# COMPACT_ATOMS: atom_id res chain seq x y z
N MET A 1 10.56 -0.96 -6.38
CA MET A 1 10.33 -0.80 -4.93
C MET A 1 8.83 -0.91 -4.71
N SER A 2 8.36 -1.94 -4.02
CA SER A 2 6.93 -2.05 -3.69
C SER A 2 6.57 -0.96 -2.68
N LEU A 3 5.56 -0.15 -3.00
CA LEU A 3 5.00 0.87 -2.11
C LEU A 3 3.84 0.30 -1.26
N SER A 4 3.77 -1.02 -1.17
CA SER A 4 2.66 -1.73 -0.56
C SER A 4 2.70 -1.64 0.97
N PHE A 5 1.54 -1.41 1.57
CA PHE A 5 1.36 -1.47 3.01
C PHE A 5 1.08 -2.91 3.47
N PHE A 6 1.90 -3.40 4.41
CA PHE A 6 1.73 -4.72 5.01
C PHE A 6 1.49 -4.58 6.51
N PRO A 7 0.27 -4.82 7.00
CA PRO A 7 0.00 -4.85 8.43
C PRO A 7 0.80 -5.95 9.12
N ASN A 8 1.44 -5.63 10.24
CA ASN A 8 2.08 -6.66 11.06
C ASN A 8 1.01 -7.45 11.82
N SER A 9 0.81 -8.71 11.47
CA SER A 9 -0.20 -9.60 12.05
C SER A 9 0.35 -10.58 13.10
N GLY A 10 1.63 -10.48 13.46
CA GLY A 10 2.27 -11.44 14.37
C GLY A 10 1.54 -11.57 15.71
N ILE A 11 1.37 -10.46 16.42
CA ILE A 11 0.67 -10.44 17.71
C ILE A 11 -0.80 -10.88 17.57
N TYR A 12 -1.48 -10.46 16.49
CA TYR A 12 -2.86 -10.89 16.25
C TYR A 12 -2.96 -12.42 16.10
N ASN A 13 -2.07 -13.02 15.30
CA ASN A 13 -2.04 -14.46 15.10
C ASN A 13 -1.73 -15.22 16.41
N GLU A 14 -0.87 -14.68 17.26
CA GLU A 14 -0.61 -15.24 18.59
C GLU A 14 -1.86 -15.20 19.46
N ILE A 15 -2.55 -14.06 19.55
CA ILE A 15 -3.80 -13.91 20.31
C ILE A 15 -4.85 -14.92 19.83
N ILE A 16 -4.98 -15.14 18.52
CA ILE A 16 -5.91 -16.13 17.94
C ILE A 16 -5.50 -17.54 18.31
N SER A 17 -4.20 -17.88 18.16
CA SER A 17 -3.70 -19.25 18.37
C SER A 17 -3.89 -19.75 19.81
N VAL A 18 -3.75 -18.85 20.78
CA VAL A 18 -3.97 -19.18 22.21
C VAL A 18 -5.41 -18.96 22.67
N GLY A 19 -6.30 -18.55 21.78
CA GLY A 19 -7.71 -18.31 22.07
C GLY A 19 -7.97 -17.11 22.98
N ALA A 20 -6.99 -16.18 23.08
CA ALA A 20 -7.06 -15.03 23.98
C ALA A 20 -8.05 -13.93 23.53
N MET A 21 -8.55 -13.96 22.29
CA MET A 21 -9.58 -13.01 21.82
C MET A 21 -10.81 -12.97 22.71
N LYS A 22 -11.19 -14.08 23.32
CA LYS A 22 -12.33 -14.17 24.25
C LYS A 22 -12.11 -13.44 25.59
N LEU A 23 -10.86 -13.14 25.94
CA LEU A 23 -10.51 -12.36 27.15
C LEU A 23 -10.80 -10.87 27.00
N ILE A 24 -10.87 -10.36 25.78
CA ILE A 24 -11.31 -8.99 25.49
C ILE A 24 -12.80 -8.92 25.77
N ARG A 25 -13.23 -8.14 26.76
CA ARG A 25 -14.64 -8.07 27.17
C ARG A 25 -15.49 -7.31 26.16
N ASP A 26 -14.99 -6.21 25.64
CA ASP A 26 -15.72 -5.38 24.69
C ASP A 26 -15.90 -6.09 23.33
N LYS A 27 -17.16 -6.33 22.95
CA LYS A 27 -17.51 -6.98 21.68
C LYS A 27 -17.14 -6.13 20.47
N SER A 28 -17.26 -4.79 20.58
CA SER A 28 -16.94 -3.88 19.49
C SER A 28 -15.44 -3.89 19.20
N LEU A 29 -14.60 -3.94 20.23
CA LEU A 29 -13.16 -4.07 20.10
C LEU A 29 -12.78 -5.38 19.40
N ARG A 30 -13.33 -6.53 19.85
CA ARG A 30 -13.08 -7.81 19.15
C ARG A 30 -13.44 -7.75 17.68
N THR A 31 -14.62 -7.20 17.36
CA THR A 31 -15.09 -7.07 15.97
C THR A 31 -14.17 -6.16 15.15
N THR A 32 -13.74 -5.03 15.71
CA THR A 32 -12.84 -4.09 15.02
C THR A 32 -11.49 -4.71 14.76
N ILE A 33 -10.91 -5.43 15.73
CA ILE A 33 -9.63 -6.15 15.55
C ILE A 33 -9.74 -7.20 14.44
N SER A 34 -10.79 -8.04 14.46
CA SER A 34 -11.01 -9.04 13.41
C SER A 34 -11.21 -8.39 12.03
N LEU A 35 -11.94 -7.28 11.95
CA LEU A 35 -12.13 -6.53 10.71
C LEU A 35 -10.79 -6.06 10.13
N ILE A 36 -9.91 -5.50 10.95
CA ILE A 36 -8.59 -5.02 10.55
C ILE A 36 -7.75 -6.18 9.99
N TYR A 37 -7.60 -7.25 10.76
CA TYR A 37 -6.61 -8.30 10.45
C TYR A 37 -7.12 -9.39 9.51
N GLU A 38 -8.40 -9.72 9.52
CA GLU A 38 -8.94 -10.78 8.68
C GLU A 38 -9.52 -10.26 7.37
N HIS A 39 -10.29 -9.18 7.41
CA HIS A 39 -10.98 -8.67 6.23
C HIS A 39 -10.16 -7.64 5.47
N ASN A 40 -9.77 -6.56 6.13
CA ASN A 40 -9.07 -5.45 5.49
C ASN A 40 -7.67 -5.85 5.01
N THR A 41 -6.96 -6.70 5.77
CA THR A 41 -5.65 -7.22 5.35
C THR A 41 -5.73 -8.03 4.08
N LYS A 42 -6.73 -8.92 3.93
CA LYS A 42 -6.93 -9.69 2.69
C LYS A 42 -7.26 -8.78 1.50
N ARG A 43 -8.11 -7.77 1.74
CA ARG A 43 -8.43 -6.76 0.72
C ARG A 43 -7.20 -5.97 0.30
N SER A 44 -6.36 -5.57 1.25
CA SER A 44 -5.09 -4.89 0.99
C SER A 44 -4.14 -5.74 0.15
N GLN A 45 -4.02 -7.03 0.44
CA GLN A 45 -3.18 -7.93 -0.36
C GLN A 45 -3.62 -8.02 -1.83
N ALA A 46 -4.93 -8.05 -2.09
CA ALA A 46 -5.45 -8.06 -3.45
C ALA A 46 -5.11 -6.74 -4.18
N VAL A 47 -5.28 -5.60 -3.51
CA VAL A 47 -4.96 -4.28 -4.07
C VAL A 47 -3.45 -4.12 -4.28
N ASN A 48 -2.62 -4.62 -3.35
CA ASN A 48 -1.16 -4.61 -3.51
C ASN A 48 -0.70 -5.36 -4.76
N ARG A 49 -1.27 -6.56 -5.02
CA ARG A 49 -0.96 -7.31 -6.26
C ARG A 49 -1.29 -6.51 -7.51
N SER A 50 -2.46 -5.87 -7.53
CA SER A 50 -2.83 -5.05 -8.69
C SER A 50 -1.94 -3.79 -8.84
N LEU A 51 -1.35 -3.25 -7.76
CA LEU A 51 -0.33 -2.21 -7.86
C LEU A 51 0.99 -2.73 -8.43
N ASP A 52 1.37 -3.95 -8.06
CA ASP A 52 2.57 -4.59 -8.60
C ASP A 52 2.37 -4.88 -10.10
N ASP A 53 1.20 -5.40 -10.51
CA ASP A 53 0.83 -5.61 -11.92
C ASP A 53 0.86 -4.29 -12.72
N LEU A 54 0.31 -3.21 -12.15
CA LEU A 54 0.33 -1.88 -12.77
C LEU A 54 1.76 -1.36 -12.96
N ASN A 55 2.64 -1.60 -11.98
CA ASN A 55 4.04 -1.23 -12.07
C ASN A 55 4.79 -2.06 -13.13
N GLU A 56 4.49 -3.35 -13.26
CA GLU A 56 5.05 -4.19 -14.32
C GLU A 56 4.58 -3.74 -15.71
N GLU A 57 3.30 -3.41 -15.85
CA GLU A 57 2.76 -2.84 -17.10
C GLU A 57 3.45 -1.52 -17.45
N PHE A 58 3.63 -0.62 -16.47
CA PHE A 58 4.37 0.61 -16.67
C PHE A 58 5.79 0.33 -17.19
N ASN A 59 6.52 -0.56 -16.53
CA ASN A 59 7.89 -0.90 -16.93
C ASN A 59 7.94 -1.50 -18.34
N ARG A 60 7.00 -2.37 -18.67
CA ARG A 60 6.96 -3.05 -19.99
C ARG A 60 6.62 -2.09 -21.13
N TYR A 61 5.62 -1.22 -20.94
CA TYR A 61 5.08 -0.41 -22.03
C TYR A 61 5.65 1.00 -22.09
N PHE A 62 6.09 1.58 -21.00
CA PHE A 62 6.53 2.98 -20.97
C PHE A 62 8.04 3.15 -20.80
N TYR A 63 8.70 2.28 -20.05
CA TYR A 63 10.13 2.37 -19.81
C TYR A 63 10.99 2.42 -21.09
N PRO A 64 10.68 1.68 -22.18
CA PRO A 64 11.46 1.74 -23.41
C PRO A 64 11.47 3.11 -24.09
N TYR A 65 10.51 3.97 -23.77
CA TYR A 65 10.36 5.31 -24.34
C TYR A 65 10.87 6.43 -23.41
N ILE A 66 11.40 6.05 -22.25
CA ILE A 66 12.03 6.96 -21.29
C ILE A 66 13.53 6.65 -21.26
N GLN A 67 14.34 7.68 -21.43
CA GLN A 67 15.77 7.61 -21.14
C GLN A 67 16.04 8.46 -19.91
N PHE A 68 16.62 7.87 -18.88
CA PHE A 68 17.03 8.62 -17.70
C PHE A 68 18.36 8.08 -17.15
N ARG A 69 19.07 8.95 -16.46
CA ARG A 69 20.26 8.58 -15.69
C ARG A 69 20.09 9.11 -14.30
N THR A 70 20.48 8.30 -13.34
CA THR A 70 20.44 8.66 -11.93
C THR A 70 21.81 8.52 -11.30
N LYS A 71 22.08 9.31 -10.28
CA LYS A 71 23.26 9.21 -9.43
C LYS A 71 22.80 9.09 -8.00
N ASN A 72 23.30 8.10 -7.27
CA ASN A 72 23.06 8.00 -5.83
C ASN A 72 23.82 9.10 -5.11
N LYS A 73 23.14 9.84 -4.26
CA LYS A 73 23.73 10.91 -3.43
C LYS A 73 24.61 10.33 -2.33
N ASP A 74 24.26 9.15 -1.81
CA ASP A 74 25.04 8.44 -0.82
C ASP A 74 25.17 6.97 -1.22
N SER A 75 26.41 6.48 -1.38
CA SER A 75 26.68 5.10 -1.75
C SER A 75 26.60 4.11 -0.59
N LYS A 76 26.36 4.59 0.64
CA LYS A 76 26.43 3.77 1.84
C LYS A 76 25.11 3.11 2.25
N THR A 77 23.99 3.51 1.67
CA THR A 77 22.67 2.95 2.00
C THR A 77 21.93 2.44 0.75
N ILE A 78 21.23 1.32 0.91
CA ILE A 78 20.36 0.74 -0.15
C ILE A 78 19.21 1.70 -0.51
N TYR A 79 18.86 2.62 0.39
CA TYR A 79 17.79 3.61 0.26
C TYR A 79 18.32 5.02 0.08
N SER A 80 19.52 5.19 -0.52
CA SER A 80 20.07 6.52 -0.76
C SER A 80 19.18 7.32 -1.69
N ASP A 81 19.03 8.62 -1.41
CA ASP A 81 18.39 9.57 -2.31
C ASP A 81 19.05 9.51 -3.68
N THR A 82 18.24 9.36 -4.70
CA THR A 82 18.68 9.28 -6.08
C THR A 82 18.42 10.61 -6.78
N GLU A 83 19.46 11.19 -7.35
CA GLU A 83 19.37 12.41 -8.14
C GLU A 83 19.19 12.06 -9.62
N LEU A 84 18.18 12.65 -10.27
CA LEU A 84 17.97 12.53 -11.70
C LEU A 84 18.91 13.47 -12.44
N THR A 85 19.89 12.90 -13.15
CA THR A 85 20.94 13.67 -13.87
C THR A 85 20.64 13.87 -15.34
N TYR A 86 19.74 13.06 -15.91
CA TYR A 86 19.33 13.16 -17.31
C TYR A 86 17.93 12.58 -17.46
N PHE A 87 17.11 13.22 -18.30
CA PHE A 87 15.79 12.76 -18.62
C PHE A 87 15.41 13.13 -20.07
N LYS A 88 14.93 12.15 -20.84
CA LYS A 88 14.37 12.34 -22.18
C LYS A 88 13.17 11.42 -22.36
N VAL A 89 12.11 11.95 -22.91
CA VAL A 89 10.85 11.26 -23.19
C VAL A 89 10.52 11.35 -24.66
N ASN A 90 10.00 10.27 -25.24
CA ASN A 90 9.33 10.33 -26.54
C ASN A 90 7.92 10.90 -26.34
N SER A 91 7.74 12.19 -26.62
CA SER A 91 6.49 12.93 -26.39
C SER A 91 5.31 12.35 -27.17
N ASP A 92 5.54 11.93 -28.41
CA ASP A 92 4.48 11.43 -29.29
C ASP A 92 3.85 10.14 -28.73
N TYR A 93 4.69 9.30 -28.12
CA TYR A 93 4.23 8.09 -27.45
C TYR A 93 3.38 8.40 -26.22
N TYR A 94 3.81 9.35 -25.40
CA TYR A 94 3.13 9.68 -24.13
C TYR A 94 1.82 10.46 -24.33
N THR A 95 1.62 11.08 -25.47
CA THR A 95 0.36 11.74 -25.83
C THR A 95 -0.60 10.84 -26.59
N ALA A 96 -0.19 9.62 -26.97
CA ALA A 96 -1.06 8.66 -27.62
C ALA A 96 -2.23 8.24 -26.69
N SER A 97 -3.37 7.91 -27.32
CA SER A 97 -4.59 7.53 -26.59
C SER A 97 -4.39 6.36 -25.62
N SER A 98 -3.53 5.39 -25.99
CA SER A 98 -3.17 4.25 -25.13
C SER A 98 -2.46 4.67 -23.84
N ALA A 99 -1.50 5.61 -23.95
CA ALA A 99 -0.80 6.16 -22.79
C ALA A 99 -1.75 6.95 -21.88
N LEU A 100 -2.63 7.78 -22.45
CA LEU A 100 -3.64 8.52 -21.69
C LEU A 100 -4.62 7.60 -20.97
N GLY A 101 -5.05 6.51 -21.63
CA GLY A 101 -5.89 5.47 -21.02
C GLY A 101 -5.20 4.81 -19.83
N PHE A 102 -3.92 4.44 -19.98
CA PHE A 102 -3.13 3.87 -18.88
C PHE A 102 -3.02 4.83 -17.69
N TYR A 103 -2.65 6.09 -17.93
CA TYR A 103 -2.52 7.08 -16.85
C TYR A 103 -3.84 7.34 -16.12
N THR A 104 -4.96 7.34 -16.85
CA THR A 104 -6.29 7.48 -16.25
C THR A 104 -6.60 6.29 -15.33
N SER A 105 -6.34 5.07 -15.78
CA SER A 105 -6.52 3.85 -15.01
C SER A 105 -5.60 3.83 -13.78
N ALA A 106 -4.33 4.18 -13.95
CA ALA A 106 -3.35 4.27 -12.87
C ALA A 106 -3.77 5.28 -11.80
N LYS A 107 -4.22 6.47 -12.21
CA LYS A 107 -4.73 7.50 -11.30
C LYS A 107 -5.92 6.99 -10.49
N ASN A 108 -6.88 6.36 -11.12
CA ASN A 108 -8.06 5.81 -10.46
C ASN A 108 -7.66 4.71 -9.47
N PHE A 109 -6.72 3.86 -9.86
CA PHE A 109 -6.22 2.79 -9.01
C PHE A 109 -5.53 3.31 -7.76
N VAL A 110 -4.62 4.28 -7.90
CA VAL A 110 -3.92 4.93 -6.78
C VAL A 110 -4.91 5.65 -5.86
N SER A 111 -5.95 6.29 -6.41
CA SER A 111 -7.02 6.92 -5.63
C SER A 111 -7.78 5.89 -4.77
N ASN A 112 -8.13 4.74 -5.35
CA ASN A 112 -8.78 3.65 -4.62
C ASN A 112 -7.88 3.07 -3.52
N TYR A 113 -6.59 2.93 -3.80
CA TYR A 113 -5.62 2.49 -2.79
C TYR A 113 -5.50 3.46 -1.63
N ARG A 114 -5.44 4.76 -1.92
CA ARG A 114 -5.45 5.81 -0.88
C ARG A 114 -6.70 5.70 -0.02
N SER A 115 -7.87 5.55 -0.63
CA SER A 115 -9.13 5.38 0.11
C SER A 115 -9.10 4.15 1.03
N LEU A 116 -8.50 3.06 0.59
CA LEU A 116 -8.31 1.86 1.42
C LEU A 116 -7.41 2.15 2.63
N LEU A 117 -6.32 2.88 2.45
CA LEU A 117 -5.43 3.25 3.56
C LEU A 117 -6.10 4.18 4.58
N GLU A 118 -6.98 5.08 4.13
CA GLU A 118 -7.77 5.94 5.04
C GLU A 118 -8.78 5.09 5.86
N VAL A 119 -9.38 4.07 5.26
CA VAL A 119 -10.22 3.10 6.01
C VAL A 119 -9.40 2.38 7.07
N PHE A 120 -8.21 1.87 6.73
CA PHE A 120 -7.32 1.24 7.72
C PHE A 120 -6.99 2.19 8.87
N LYS A 121 -6.59 3.41 8.55
CA LYS A 121 -6.27 4.43 9.55
C LYS A 121 -7.45 4.66 10.51
N SER A 122 -8.66 4.81 9.97
CA SER A 122 -9.87 5.00 10.75
C SER A 122 -10.15 3.83 11.70
N GLU A 123 -10.03 2.58 11.21
CA GLU A 123 -10.26 1.39 12.02
C GLU A 123 -9.19 1.19 13.11
N TYR A 124 -7.92 1.51 12.82
CA TYR A 124 -6.86 1.48 13.84
C TYR A 124 -7.09 2.52 14.94
N LEU A 125 -7.49 3.75 14.58
CA LEU A 125 -7.82 4.78 15.58
C LEU A 125 -9.01 4.36 16.45
N LYS A 126 -10.05 3.80 15.85
CA LYS A 126 -11.20 3.27 16.57
C LYS A 126 -10.80 2.13 17.51
N ALA A 127 -9.95 1.20 17.07
CA ALA A 127 -9.45 0.13 17.93
C ALA A 127 -8.66 0.68 19.12
N LEU A 128 -7.81 1.69 18.90
CA LEU A 128 -7.03 2.34 19.94
C LEU A 128 -7.94 3.01 21.01
N ASP A 129 -8.99 3.70 20.58
CA ASP A 129 -9.95 4.32 21.49
C ASP A 129 -10.69 3.25 22.33
N LEU A 130 -11.11 2.15 21.71
CA LEU A 130 -11.78 1.05 22.42
C LEU A 130 -10.83 0.33 23.39
N ILE A 131 -9.55 0.17 23.06
CA ILE A 131 -8.53 -0.37 23.98
C ILE A 131 -8.38 0.53 25.19
N ASN A 132 -8.29 1.85 24.99
CA ASN A 132 -8.18 2.81 26.08
C ASN A 132 -9.39 2.80 27.04
N ILE A 133 -10.57 2.43 26.55
CA ILE A 133 -11.78 2.25 27.37
C ILE A 133 -11.73 0.92 28.13
N GLU A 134 -11.32 -0.17 27.48
CA GLU A 134 -11.24 -1.51 28.07
C GLU A 134 -10.23 -1.60 29.23
N LEU A 135 -9.14 -0.80 29.17
CA LEU A 135 -8.08 -0.79 30.16
C LEU A 135 -8.37 0.07 31.41
N LYS A 136 -9.50 0.81 31.42
CA LYS A 136 -9.97 1.58 32.59
C LYS A 136 -10.86 0.73 33.47
#